data_98515c83d9ffa65f2538838570869106
#
_entry.id   98515c83d9ffa65f2538838570869106
#
_cell.length_a   1.000
_cell.length_b   1.000
_cell.length_c   1.000
_cell.angle_alpha   90.00
_cell.angle_beta   90.00
_cell.angle_gamma   90.00
#
_symmetry.space_group_name_H-M   'P 1'
#
loop_
_entity.id
_entity.type
_entity.pdbx_description
1 polymer ?
#
loop_
_entity_poly.entity_id
_entity_poly.type
_entity_poly.pdbx_seq_one_letter_code
_entity_poly.pdbx_strand_id
1 'polypeptide(L)'
;QQTFAVNVGGAFNPFQQTMGQFRRQQGGAIVTVASDAAHTPRIGMSAYGASKAALKSLALTVGLELASCGVRCNLVSPGSTDTDMQRTLWTSDDAEQQRIRGFGEQFKLGIPLGKIARPQEIASTVLFLASDAASHITLQDIVVDGGSTLGA
;
A
#
# COMPACT_ATOMS: atom_id res chain seq x y z
N GLN A 1 16.55 2.86 10.81
CA GLN A 1 17.28 2.18 9.71
C GLN A 1 16.60 0.88 9.30
N GLN A 2 16.18 0.01 10.23
CA GLN A 2 15.56 -1.29 9.93
C GLN A 2 14.26 -1.16 9.09
N THR A 3 13.38 -0.21 9.42
CA THR A 3 12.13 0.02 8.67
C THR A 3 12.39 0.33 7.18
N PHE A 4 13.38 1.16 6.88
CA PHE A 4 13.78 1.46 5.51
C PHE A 4 14.43 0.26 4.81
N ALA A 5 15.29 -0.47 5.51
CA ALA A 5 15.92 -1.67 4.94
C ALA A 5 14.86 -2.71 4.53
N VAL A 6 13.84 -2.92 5.35
CA VAL A 6 12.75 -3.86 5.05
C VAL A 6 11.81 -3.30 3.97
N ASN A 7 11.25 -2.10 4.17
CA ASN A 7 10.18 -1.60 3.30
C ASN A 7 10.68 -1.09 1.95
N VAL A 8 11.86 -0.47 1.89
CA VAL A 8 12.42 0.08 0.65
C VAL A 8 13.43 -0.88 0.05
N GLY A 9 14.44 -1.31 0.82
CA GLY A 9 15.45 -2.25 0.35
C GLY A 9 14.85 -3.60 -0.05
N GLY A 10 13.89 -4.12 0.74
CA GLY A 10 13.16 -5.34 0.44
C GLY A 10 12.34 -5.29 -0.86
N ALA A 11 11.91 -4.11 -1.30
CA ALA A 11 11.24 -3.92 -2.59
C ALA A 11 12.23 -3.61 -3.72
N PHE A 12 13.28 -2.83 -3.44
CA PHE A 12 14.30 -2.45 -4.42
C PHE A 12 14.97 -3.68 -5.04
N ASN A 13 15.35 -4.65 -4.21
CA ASN A 13 16.02 -5.85 -4.68
C ASN A 13 15.19 -6.68 -5.68
N PRO A 14 13.91 -7.04 -5.41
CA PRO A 14 13.05 -7.68 -6.40
C PRO A 14 12.88 -6.87 -7.68
N PHE A 15 12.67 -5.55 -7.59
CA PHE A 15 12.57 -4.70 -8.78
C PHE A 15 13.84 -4.82 -9.63
N GLN A 16 15.02 -4.64 -9.03
CA GLN A 16 16.28 -4.72 -9.74
C GLN A 16 16.48 -6.07 -10.44
N GLN A 17 16.11 -7.17 -9.78
CA GLN A 17 16.27 -8.52 -10.34
C GLN A 17 15.25 -8.83 -11.45
N THR A 18 14.04 -8.28 -11.38
CA THR A 18 12.95 -8.64 -12.30
C THR A 18 12.83 -7.71 -13.51
N MET A 19 13.32 -6.47 -13.44
CA MET A 19 13.23 -5.51 -14.55
C MET A 19 13.77 -6.05 -15.87
N GLY A 20 14.90 -6.75 -15.83
CA GLY A 20 15.49 -7.38 -17.02
C GLY A 20 14.58 -8.43 -17.66
N GLN A 21 13.88 -9.21 -16.82
CA GLN A 21 12.91 -10.20 -17.28
C GLN A 21 11.67 -9.54 -17.92
N PHE A 22 11.11 -8.51 -17.29
CA PHE A 22 9.98 -7.77 -17.83
C PHE A 22 10.30 -7.12 -19.18
N ARG A 23 11.50 -6.55 -19.34
CA ARG A 23 11.96 -6.00 -20.62
C ARG A 23 12.04 -7.06 -21.71
N ARG A 24 12.51 -8.28 -21.39
CA ARG A 24 12.58 -9.38 -22.38
C ARG A 24 11.20 -9.92 -22.76
N GLN A 25 10.30 -10.06 -21.80
CA GLN A 25 8.97 -10.65 -22.06
C GLN A 25 7.96 -9.67 -22.65
N GLN A 26 8.24 -8.36 -22.65
CA GLN A 26 7.39 -7.31 -23.25
C GLN A 26 5.95 -7.36 -22.73
N GLY A 27 5.78 -7.44 -21.43
CA GLY A 27 4.48 -7.45 -20.77
C GLY A 27 4.55 -7.93 -19.33
N GLY A 28 3.48 -7.67 -18.59
CA GLY A 28 3.33 -8.11 -17.21
C GLY A 28 2.65 -7.09 -16.32
N ALA A 29 2.48 -7.46 -15.06
CA ALA A 29 1.92 -6.58 -14.04
C ALA A 29 2.73 -6.68 -12.76
N ILE A 30 2.98 -5.53 -12.15
CA ILE A 30 3.58 -5.37 -10.83
C ILE A 30 2.54 -4.69 -9.95
N VAL A 31 2.24 -5.27 -8.79
CA VAL A 31 1.39 -4.63 -7.78
C VAL A 31 2.16 -4.56 -6.47
N THR A 32 2.38 -3.35 -5.99
CA THR A 32 3.13 -3.08 -4.76
C THR A 32 2.18 -2.74 -3.62
N VAL A 33 2.30 -3.41 -2.48
CA VAL A 33 1.50 -3.09 -1.30
C VAL A 33 2.23 -2.02 -0.48
N ALA A 34 1.68 -0.80 -0.54
CA ALA A 34 2.18 0.36 0.20
C ALA A 34 1.45 0.55 1.56
N SER A 35 0.85 1.70 1.81
CA SER A 35 0.01 2.03 2.98
C SER A 35 -0.63 3.40 2.79
N ASP A 36 -1.79 3.64 3.38
CA ASP A 36 -2.41 4.97 3.53
C ASP A 36 -1.47 5.97 4.24
N ALA A 37 -0.55 5.48 5.09
CA ALA A 37 0.48 6.29 5.74
C ALA A 37 1.52 6.89 4.75
N ALA A 38 1.56 6.43 3.49
CA ALA A 38 2.36 7.07 2.45
C ALA A 38 1.75 8.39 1.96
N HIS A 39 0.47 8.61 2.22
CA HIS A 39 -0.30 9.77 1.79
C HIS A 39 -0.63 10.72 2.93
N THR A 40 -0.99 10.18 4.10
CA THR A 40 -1.51 10.94 5.21
C THR A 40 -0.59 10.82 6.43
N PRO A 41 -0.11 11.94 6.99
CA PRO A 41 0.72 11.93 8.20
C PRO A 41 0.00 11.25 9.37
N ARG A 42 0.75 10.50 10.17
CA ARG A 42 0.27 9.82 11.38
C ARG A 42 1.23 10.07 12.53
N ILE A 43 0.72 10.51 13.67
CA ILE A 43 1.53 10.69 14.89
C ILE A 43 2.20 9.36 15.26
N GLY A 44 3.48 9.38 15.59
CA GLY A 44 4.26 8.20 15.95
C GLY A 44 4.72 7.31 14.78
N MET A 45 4.33 7.65 13.52
CA MET A 45 4.62 6.83 12.34
C MET A 45 5.59 7.48 11.34
N SER A 46 6.41 8.43 11.77
CA SER A 46 7.30 9.19 10.87
C SER A 46 8.20 8.30 10.00
N ALA A 47 8.93 7.38 10.62
CA ALA A 47 9.82 6.46 9.86
C ALA A 47 9.04 5.51 8.96
N TYR A 48 7.90 5.00 9.43
CA TYR A 48 7.05 4.11 8.64
C TYR A 48 6.44 4.84 7.44
N GLY A 49 5.76 5.97 7.67
CA GLY A 49 5.16 6.77 6.61
C GLY A 49 6.18 7.20 5.56
N ALA A 50 7.36 7.72 6.01
CA ALA A 50 8.44 8.08 5.10
C ALA A 50 8.93 6.88 4.27
N SER A 51 9.07 5.69 4.87
CA SER A 51 9.49 4.49 4.14
C SER A 51 8.44 4.04 3.11
N LYS A 52 7.15 4.17 3.42
CA LYS A 52 6.06 3.82 2.50
C LYS A 52 5.91 4.86 1.37
N ALA A 53 6.16 6.14 1.65
CA ALA A 53 6.23 7.19 0.63
C ALA A 53 7.43 6.96 -0.32
N ALA A 54 8.59 6.56 0.20
CA ALA A 54 9.74 6.20 -0.60
C ALA A 54 9.46 4.96 -1.48
N LEU A 55 8.81 3.93 -0.92
CA LEU A 55 8.37 2.74 -1.66
C LEU A 55 7.41 3.11 -2.81
N LYS A 56 6.43 3.99 -2.55
CA LYS A 56 5.52 4.51 -3.57
C LYS A 56 6.29 5.19 -4.71
N SER A 57 7.18 6.12 -4.40
CA SER A 57 7.99 6.81 -5.39
C SER A 57 8.84 5.85 -6.22
N LEU A 58 9.49 4.87 -5.56
CA LEU A 58 10.26 3.83 -6.23
C LEU A 58 9.41 3.01 -7.20
N ALA A 59 8.25 2.51 -6.77
CA ALA A 59 7.38 1.68 -7.59
C ALA A 59 6.83 2.44 -8.81
N LEU A 60 6.43 3.71 -8.64
CA LEU A 60 5.95 4.54 -9.74
C LEU A 60 7.05 4.83 -10.76
N THR A 61 8.28 5.09 -10.32
CA THR A 61 9.43 5.32 -11.20
C THR A 61 9.76 4.05 -12.01
N VAL A 62 9.83 2.90 -11.36
CA VAL A 62 10.03 1.60 -12.03
C VAL A 62 8.90 1.33 -13.03
N GLY A 63 7.66 1.65 -12.66
CA GLY A 63 6.52 1.52 -13.55
C GLY A 63 6.62 2.38 -14.80
N LEU A 64 7.08 3.63 -14.67
CA LEU A 64 7.31 4.52 -15.80
C LEU A 64 8.41 3.99 -16.73
N GLU A 65 9.50 3.48 -16.15
CA GLU A 65 10.63 2.89 -16.91
C GLU A 65 10.24 1.62 -17.68
N LEU A 66 9.25 0.87 -17.19
CA LEU A 66 8.79 -0.39 -17.80
C LEU A 66 7.55 -0.22 -18.68
N ALA A 67 6.92 0.93 -18.68
CA ALA A 67 5.67 1.17 -19.42
C ALA A 67 5.82 0.93 -20.93
N SER A 68 6.94 1.35 -21.54
CA SER A 68 7.23 1.11 -22.95
C SER A 68 7.43 -0.38 -23.30
N CYS A 69 7.63 -1.22 -22.31
CA CYS A 69 7.70 -2.68 -22.47
C CYS A 69 6.36 -3.37 -22.23
N GLY A 70 5.25 -2.63 -22.16
CA GLY A 70 3.91 -3.18 -21.92
C GLY A 70 3.69 -3.68 -20.48
N VAL A 71 4.52 -3.25 -19.53
CA VAL A 71 4.40 -3.65 -18.11
C VAL A 71 3.59 -2.60 -17.36
N ARG A 72 2.56 -3.03 -16.66
CA ARG A 72 1.77 -2.20 -15.77
C ARG A 72 2.32 -2.28 -14.34
N CYS A 73 2.44 -1.14 -13.70
CA CYS A 73 2.90 -1.07 -12.31
C CYS A 73 1.95 -0.20 -11.50
N ASN A 74 1.29 -0.79 -10.52
CA ASN A 74 0.32 -0.11 -9.66
C ASN A 74 0.63 -0.38 -8.18
N LEU A 75 0.01 0.40 -7.32
CA LEU A 75 0.09 0.22 -5.88
C LEU A 75 -1.31 -0.01 -5.30
N VAL A 76 -1.33 -0.70 -4.18
CA VAL A 76 -2.45 -0.76 -3.26
C VAL A 76 -1.96 -0.22 -1.93
N SER A 77 -2.66 0.78 -1.40
CA SER A 77 -2.35 1.43 -0.13
C SER A 77 -3.44 1.12 0.91
N PRO A 78 -3.29 0.03 1.68
CA PRO A 78 -4.25 -0.33 2.69
C PRO A 78 -4.26 0.65 3.86
N GLY A 79 -5.45 0.86 4.45
CA GLY A 79 -5.61 1.38 5.79
C GLY A 79 -5.54 0.27 6.84
N SER A 80 -6.26 0.45 7.95
CA SER A 80 -6.34 -0.56 9.02
C SER A 80 -6.92 -1.87 8.48
N THR A 81 -6.12 -2.93 8.51
CA THR A 81 -6.46 -4.26 8.00
C THR A 81 -6.25 -5.29 9.11
N ASP A 82 -7.16 -6.22 9.26
CA ASP A 82 -7.12 -7.28 10.28
C ASP A 82 -6.01 -8.30 9.97
N THR A 83 -4.84 -8.04 10.51
CA THR A 83 -3.64 -8.87 10.37
C THR A 83 -2.97 -9.07 11.72
N ASP A 84 -2.13 -10.08 11.83
CA ASP A 84 -1.36 -10.31 13.06
C ASP A 84 -0.55 -9.08 13.47
N MET A 85 0.09 -8.39 12.49
CA MET A 85 0.80 -7.13 12.74
C MET A 85 -0.12 -6.06 13.34
N GLN A 86 -1.35 -5.94 12.84
CA GLN A 86 -2.32 -4.97 13.36
C GLN A 86 -2.75 -5.36 14.78
N ARG A 87 -3.01 -6.64 15.02
CA ARG A 87 -3.44 -7.16 16.34
C ARG A 87 -2.37 -7.02 17.41
N THR A 88 -1.08 -7.13 17.07
CA THR A 88 0.01 -6.88 18.02
C THR A 88 0.07 -5.45 18.55
N LEU A 89 -0.60 -4.51 17.89
CA LEU A 89 -0.71 -3.12 18.32
C LEU A 89 -1.94 -2.86 19.20
N TRP A 90 -2.76 -3.86 19.45
CA TRP A 90 -3.95 -3.75 20.28
C TRP A 90 -3.59 -3.88 21.76
N THR A 91 -3.97 -2.89 22.53
CA THR A 91 -3.65 -2.81 23.99
C THR A 91 -4.88 -3.00 24.88
N SER A 92 -6.07 -3.17 24.29
CA SER A 92 -7.35 -3.30 25.00
C SER A 92 -8.36 -4.08 24.17
N ASP A 93 -9.39 -4.61 24.82
CA ASP A 93 -10.47 -5.37 24.17
C ASP A 93 -11.30 -4.54 23.20
N ASP A 94 -11.33 -3.23 23.39
CA ASP A 94 -12.05 -2.27 22.52
C ASP A 94 -11.16 -1.62 21.45
N ALA A 95 -9.93 -2.08 21.27
CA ALA A 95 -8.95 -1.49 20.36
C ALA A 95 -9.46 -1.41 18.89
N GLU A 96 -10.22 -2.42 18.44
CA GLU A 96 -10.84 -2.39 17.12
C GLU A 96 -11.86 -1.24 17.00
N GLN A 97 -12.74 -1.10 17.99
CA GLN A 97 -13.75 -0.04 18.01
C GLN A 97 -13.14 1.35 18.10
N GLN A 98 -12.05 1.50 18.84
CA GLN A 98 -11.31 2.76 18.90
C GLN A 98 -10.72 3.11 17.52
N ARG A 99 -10.17 2.14 16.79
CA ARG A 99 -9.66 2.37 15.42
C ARG A 99 -10.76 2.77 14.45
N ILE A 100 -11.93 2.14 14.56
CA ILE A 100 -13.11 2.48 13.74
C ILE A 100 -13.59 3.90 14.05
N ARG A 101 -13.62 4.30 15.32
CA ARG A 101 -14.02 5.67 15.74
C ARG A 101 -12.97 6.73 15.42
N GLY A 102 -11.70 6.35 15.33
CA GLY A 102 -10.57 7.27 15.18
C GLY A 102 -10.02 7.78 16.52
N PHE A 103 -9.02 8.63 16.42
CA PHE A 103 -8.29 9.17 17.56
C PHE A 103 -8.18 10.70 17.39
N GLY A 104 -9.16 11.45 17.91
CA GLY A 104 -9.25 12.90 17.74
C GLY A 104 -8.00 13.64 18.22
N GLU A 105 -7.44 13.24 19.35
CA GLU A 105 -6.18 13.81 19.91
C GLU A 105 -4.96 13.59 19.01
N GLN A 106 -5.02 12.61 18.12
CA GLN A 106 -3.97 12.30 17.15
C GLN A 106 -4.30 12.81 15.73
N PHE A 107 -5.34 13.60 15.59
CA PHE A 107 -5.86 14.07 14.28
C PHE A 107 -6.12 12.92 13.31
N LYS A 108 -6.42 11.72 13.83
CA LYS A 108 -6.71 10.54 13.05
C LYS A 108 -8.21 10.32 12.98
N LEU A 109 -8.75 10.47 11.78
CA LEU A 109 -10.16 10.17 11.50
C LEU A 109 -10.47 8.69 11.73
N GLY A 110 -11.71 8.39 12.01
CA GLY A 110 -12.23 7.04 12.03
C GLY A 110 -12.34 6.45 10.62
N ILE A 111 -12.95 5.27 10.54
CA ILE A 111 -13.19 4.56 9.29
C ILE A 111 -14.67 4.75 8.92
N PRO A 112 -15.01 5.57 7.90
CA PRO A 112 -16.39 5.84 7.52
C PRO A 112 -17.23 4.61 7.21
N LEU A 113 -16.61 3.54 6.65
CA LEU A 113 -17.30 2.26 6.41
C LEU A 113 -17.59 1.46 7.69
N GLY A 114 -17.17 1.94 8.88
CA GLY A 114 -17.50 1.35 10.19
C GLY A 114 -16.88 -0.02 10.46
N LYS A 115 -15.85 -0.40 9.74
CA LYS A 115 -15.14 -1.67 9.92
C LYS A 115 -13.66 -1.58 9.56
N ILE A 116 -12.84 -2.44 10.13
CA ILE A 116 -11.48 -2.72 9.68
C ILE A 116 -11.55 -3.62 8.44
N ALA A 117 -10.66 -3.43 7.47
CA ALA A 117 -10.61 -4.25 6.27
C ALA A 117 -10.16 -5.68 6.60
N ARG A 118 -10.72 -6.66 5.91
CA ARG A 118 -10.19 -8.04 5.91
C ARG A 118 -9.06 -8.15 4.88
N PRO A 119 -8.05 -9.01 5.10
CA PRO A 119 -6.97 -9.23 4.14
C PRO A 119 -7.46 -9.55 2.72
N GLN A 120 -8.58 -10.27 2.61
CA GLN A 120 -9.20 -10.64 1.33
C GLN A 120 -9.68 -9.41 0.54
N GLU A 121 -10.10 -8.34 1.22
CA GLU A 121 -10.55 -7.11 0.55
C GLU A 121 -9.37 -6.38 -0.09
N ILE A 122 -8.18 -6.43 0.54
CA ILE A 122 -6.94 -5.94 -0.05
C ILE A 122 -6.49 -6.84 -1.20
N ALA A 123 -6.48 -8.16 -0.99
CA ALA A 123 -6.08 -9.14 -1.98
C ALA A 123 -6.92 -9.07 -3.26
N SER A 124 -8.23 -8.81 -3.16
CA SER A 124 -9.12 -8.64 -4.31
C SER A 124 -8.70 -7.46 -5.19
N THR A 125 -8.29 -6.34 -4.59
CA THR A 125 -7.78 -5.17 -5.33
C THR A 125 -6.45 -5.50 -6.01
N VAL A 126 -5.55 -6.20 -5.31
CA VAL A 126 -4.28 -6.67 -5.90
C VAL A 126 -4.54 -7.58 -7.10
N LEU A 127 -5.45 -8.55 -6.96
CA LEU A 127 -5.80 -9.48 -8.02
C LEU A 127 -6.41 -8.75 -9.24
N PHE A 128 -7.31 -7.79 -9.01
CA PHE A 128 -7.85 -6.96 -10.09
C PHE A 128 -6.75 -6.22 -10.83
N LEU A 129 -5.86 -5.52 -10.13
CA LEU A 129 -4.76 -4.77 -10.76
C LEU A 129 -3.74 -5.67 -11.47
N ALA A 130 -3.57 -6.90 -11.03
CA ALA A 130 -2.69 -7.87 -11.68
C ALA A 130 -3.32 -8.51 -12.93
N SER A 131 -4.65 -8.49 -13.06
CA SER A 131 -5.39 -9.14 -14.14
C SER A 131 -5.55 -8.27 -15.39
N ASP A 132 -5.97 -8.87 -16.50
CA ASP A 132 -6.27 -8.17 -17.76
C ASP A 132 -7.48 -7.21 -17.65
N ALA A 133 -8.33 -7.36 -16.63
CA ALA A 133 -9.39 -6.41 -16.34
C ALA A 133 -8.86 -4.99 -16.05
N ALA A 134 -7.60 -4.87 -15.63
CA ALA A 134 -6.88 -3.63 -15.41
C ALA A 134 -5.89 -3.28 -16.54
N SER A 135 -6.12 -3.75 -17.77
CA SER A 135 -5.17 -3.67 -18.90
C SER A 135 -4.75 -2.24 -19.27
N HIS A 136 -5.55 -1.23 -18.92
CA HIS A 136 -5.23 0.18 -19.18
C HIS A 136 -4.99 0.99 -17.90
N ILE A 137 -4.71 0.31 -16.76
CA ILE A 137 -4.42 0.94 -15.47
C ILE A 137 -2.95 0.73 -15.15
N THR A 138 -2.19 1.80 -15.11
CA THR A 138 -0.78 1.81 -14.66
C THR A 138 -0.46 3.10 -13.91
N LEU A 139 0.57 3.10 -13.08
CA LEU A 139 1.02 4.23 -12.25
C LEU A 139 -0.06 4.75 -11.30
N GLN A 140 -1.01 3.90 -10.93
CA GLN A 140 -2.05 4.26 -9.97
C GLN A 140 -1.73 3.71 -8.57
N ASP A 141 -2.16 4.44 -7.57
CA ASP A 141 -2.12 4.01 -6.17
C ASP A 141 -3.56 3.98 -5.64
N ILE A 142 -4.08 2.78 -5.45
CA ILE A 142 -5.45 2.58 -4.98
C ILE A 142 -5.44 2.49 -3.46
N VAL A 143 -6.01 3.50 -2.82
CA VAL A 143 -6.19 3.51 -1.36
C VAL A 143 -7.39 2.65 -0.99
N VAL A 144 -7.17 1.67 -0.10
CA VAL A 144 -8.19 0.73 0.38
C VAL A 144 -8.26 0.84 1.91
N ASP A 145 -8.94 1.87 2.39
CA ASP A 145 -8.90 2.30 3.79
C ASP A 145 -10.29 2.55 4.42
N GLY A 146 -11.37 2.23 3.69
CA GLY A 146 -12.74 2.48 4.15
C GLY A 146 -13.09 3.96 4.30
N GLY A 147 -12.34 4.84 3.65
CA GLY A 147 -12.53 6.30 3.67
C GLY A 147 -11.77 7.01 4.78
N SER A 148 -10.88 6.34 5.51
CA SER A 148 -10.19 6.92 6.68
C SER A 148 -9.24 8.08 6.34
N THR A 149 -8.85 8.24 5.07
CA THR A 149 -8.04 9.36 4.57
C THR A 149 -8.83 10.33 3.69
N LEU A 150 -10.14 10.16 3.55
CA LEU A 150 -11.02 10.98 2.70
C LEU A 150 -10.60 11.02 1.22
N GLY A 151 -9.90 9.99 0.75
CA GLY A 151 -9.47 9.88 -0.64
C GLY A 151 -8.14 10.58 -0.94
N ALA A 152 -7.33 10.82 0.09
CA ALA A 152 -5.99 11.41 -0.08
C ALA A 152 -5.00 10.43 -0.73
#